data_c85470fdeccb9d57668837d48c276162
#
_entry.id   c85470fdeccb9d57668837d48c276162
#
_cell.length_a   1.000
_cell.length_b   1.000
_cell.length_c   1.000
_cell.angle_alpha   90.00
_cell.angle_beta   90.00
_cell.angle_gamma   90.00
#
_symmetry.space_group_name_H-M   'P 1'
#
loop_
_entity.id
_entity.type
_entity.pdbx_description
1 polymer ?
#
loop_
_entity_poly.entity_id
_entity_poly.type
_entity_poly.pdbx_seq_one_letter_code
_entity_poly.pdbx_strand_id
1 'polypeptide(L)'
;EWKDKKINFIDIPGYFDFIGEMMGPLRIVDAALIVVGAVSGPVVGTEKAMEQCKKTGKARMMVVNQMDRENANFDKVMEAVNAKFGPSVVPIQLPIMEKGAFVGYVDIPNMTAKKFDGKGEKEMQIPAALEGRAQELYEALTEAAAEADEALMEKYFEEGELSREEILTGLSLGVKEGVITPVCCCCLLYTSPSPRD
;
A
#
# COMPACT_ATOMS: atom_id res chain seq x y z
N GLU A 1 -19.43 -5.22 -6.08
CA GLU A 1 -18.77 -5.75 -7.30
C GLU A 1 -17.85 -4.68 -7.89
N TRP A 2 -16.73 -5.08 -8.42
CA TRP A 2 -15.77 -4.19 -9.07
C TRP A 2 -15.14 -4.91 -10.26
N LYS A 3 -15.22 -4.31 -11.47
CA LYS A 3 -14.72 -4.92 -12.72
C LYS A 3 -15.18 -6.37 -12.89
N ASP A 4 -16.47 -6.61 -12.72
CA ASP A 4 -17.12 -7.92 -12.82
C ASP A 4 -16.64 -8.99 -11.81
N LYS A 5 -15.94 -8.56 -10.75
CA LYS A 5 -15.52 -9.43 -9.67
C LYS A 5 -16.28 -9.13 -8.38
N LYS A 6 -16.74 -10.17 -7.71
CA LYS A 6 -17.32 -10.08 -6.37
C LYS A 6 -16.19 -10.07 -5.34
N ILE A 7 -16.13 -9.01 -4.53
CA ILE A 7 -15.19 -8.89 -3.43
C ILE A 7 -15.97 -9.03 -2.12
N ASN A 8 -15.55 -9.96 -1.25
CA ASN A 8 -16.11 -10.13 0.07
C ASN A 8 -15.11 -9.60 1.11
N PHE A 9 -15.56 -8.71 1.98
CA PHE A 9 -14.77 -8.18 3.08
C PHE A 9 -15.17 -8.84 4.39
N ILE A 10 -14.19 -9.27 5.17
CA ILE A 10 -14.36 -9.75 6.54
C ILE A 10 -13.62 -8.75 7.42
N ASP A 11 -14.38 -7.98 8.19
CA ASP A 11 -13.83 -7.05 9.18
C ASP A 11 -13.43 -7.80 10.45
N ILE A 12 -12.22 -7.53 10.93
CA ILE A 12 -11.65 -8.19 12.12
C ILE A 12 -11.43 -7.10 13.18
N PRO A 13 -11.86 -7.31 14.43
CA PRO A 13 -11.60 -6.39 15.52
C PRO A 13 -10.11 -6.06 15.65
N GLY A 14 -9.78 -4.76 15.71
CA GLY A 14 -8.39 -4.29 15.79
C GLY A 14 -7.81 -4.26 17.21
N TYR A 15 -8.64 -4.47 18.25
CA TYR A 15 -8.17 -4.48 19.63
C TYR A 15 -7.39 -5.76 19.95
N PHE A 16 -6.31 -5.60 20.70
CA PHE A 16 -5.42 -6.70 21.07
C PHE A 16 -6.12 -7.87 21.77
N ASP A 17 -7.13 -7.59 22.59
CA ASP A 17 -7.92 -8.60 23.30
C ASP A 17 -8.64 -9.58 22.37
N PHE A 18 -8.89 -9.17 21.12
CA PHE A 18 -9.58 -9.97 20.10
C PHE A 18 -8.64 -10.56 19.05
N ILE A 19 -7.35 -10.63 19.33
CA ILE A 19 -6.35 -11.13 18.36
C ILE A 19 -6.62 -12.57 17.90
N GLY A 20 -7.29 -13.37 18.76
CA GLY A 20 -7.73 -14.72 18.42
C GLY A 20 -8.72 -14.78 17.26
N GLU A 21 -9.55 -13.75 17.10
CA GLU A 21 -10.56 -13.65 16.05
C GLU A 21 -9.95 -13.50 14.64
N MET A 22 -8.67 -13.12 14.54
CA MET A 22 -7.97 -13.01 13.28
C MET A 22 -7.64 -14.37 12.64
N MET A 23 -7.48 -15.42 13.45
CA MET A 23 -6.99 -16.72 12.98
C MET A 23 -7.99 -17.46 12.09
N GLY A 24 -9.27 -17.35 12.38
CA GLY A 24 -10.34 -17.96 11.59
C GLY A 24 -10.42 -17.36 10.19
N PRO A 25 -10.68 -16.05 10.07
CA PRO A 25 -10.72 -15.35 8.79
C PRO A 25 -9.46 -15.53 7.94
N LEU A 26 -8.26 -15.45 8.51
CA LEU A 26 -7.01 -15.62 7.76
C LEU A 26 -6.87 -16.99 7.07
N ARG A 27 -7.58 -18.01 7.55
CA ARG A 27 -7.58 -19.32 6.89
C ARG A 27 -8.38 -19.36 5.60
N ILE A 28 -9.44 -18.54 5.51
CA ILE A 28 -10.43 -18.62 4.43
C ILE A 28 -10.33 -17.48 3.41
N VAL A 29 -9.68 -16.34 3.76
CA VAL A 29 -9.51 -15.22 2.82
C VAL A 29 -8.36 -15.48 1.85
N ASP A 30 -8.43 -14.87 0.68
CA ASP A 30 -7.38 -14.91 -0.33
C ASP A 30 -6.22 -13.94 0.00
N ALA A 31 -6.56 -12.79 0.58
CA ALA A 31 -5.60 -11.76 0.94
C ALA A 31 -6.00 -11.02 2.22
N ALA A 32 -5.04 -10.40 2.88
CA ALA A 32 -5.23 -9.55 4.05
C ALA A 32 -4.97 -8.08 3.71
N LEU A 33 -5.86 -7.19 4.16
CA LEU A 33 -5.68 -5.75 4.16
C LEU A 33 -5.33 -5.28 5.56
N ILE A 34 -4.10 -4.81 5.77
CA ILE A 34 -3.60 -4.36 7.06
C ILE A 34 -3.71 -2.84 7.14
N VAL A 35 -4.56 -2.33 8.03
CA VAL A 35 -4.80 -0.90 8.19
C VAL A 35 -3.90 -0.32 9.26
N VAL A 36 -3.16 0.74 8.93
CA VAL A 36 -2.23 1.45 9.83
C VAL A 36 -2.64 2.92 9.89
N GLY A 37 -2.70 3.49 11.09
CA GLY A 37 -3.04 4.90 11.24
C GLY A 37 -1.89 5.83 10.85
N ALA A 38 -2.17 6.89 10.10
CA ALA A 38 -1.18 7.87 9.67
C ALA A 38 -0.53 8.68 10.81
N VAL A 39 -1.14 8.68 11.99
CA VAL A 39 -0.61 9.33 13.21
C VAL A 39 0.08 8.32 14.13
N SER A 40 -0.56 7.17 14.35
CA SER A 40 -0.06 6.16 15.31
C SER A 40 1.06 5.29 14.74
N GLY A 41 1.13 5.14 13.43
CA GLY A 41 2.05 4.19 12.81
C GLY A 41 1.71 2.73 13.10
N PRO A 42 2.66 1.81 12.89
CA PRO A 42 2.48 0.39 13.15
C PRO A 42 2.42 0.11 14.66
N VAL A 43 1.33 -0.51 15.11
CA VAL A 43 1.09 -0.92 16.49
C VAL A 43 1.23 -2.44 16.65
N VAL A 44 1.15 -2.96 17.88
CA VAL A 44 1.27 -4.41 18.17
C VAL A 44 0.32 -5.26 17.32
N GLY A 45 -0.91 -4.79 17.08
CA GLY A 45 -1.87 -5.46 16.19
C GLY A 45 -1.35 -5.58 14.76
N THR A 46 -0.69 -4.54 14.24
CA THR A 46 -0.04 -4.55 12.92
C THR A 46 1.06 -5.61 12.84
N GLU A 47 1.91 -5.69 13.87
CA GLU A 47 3.00 -6.67 13.96
C GLU A 47 2.46 -8.11 13.94
N LYS A 48 1.41 -8.36 14.73
CA LYS A 48 0.77 -9.68 14.79
C LYS A 48 0.08 -10.05 13.49
N ALA A 49 -0.60 -9.10 12.84
CA ALA A 49 -1.22 -9.34 11.53
C ALA A 49 -0.16 -9.69 10.48
N MET A 50 0.93 -8.93 10.40
CA MET A 50 2.06 -9.21 9.50
C MET A 50 2.70 -10.57 9.79
N GLU A 51 2.94 -10.90 11.06
CA GLU A 51 3.49 -12.19 11.48
C GLU A 51 2.60 -13.37 11.02
N GLN A 52 1.28 -13.25 11.26
CA GLN A 52 0.34 -14.31 10.88
C GLN A 52 0.20 -14.46 9.36
N CYS A 53 0.17 -13.35 8.61
CA CYS A 53 0.18 -13.40 7.16
C CYS A 53 1.45 -14.09 6.61
N LYS A 54 2.62 -13.78 7.17
CA LYS A 54 3.88 -14.46 6.83
C LYS A 54 3.83 -15.96 7.13
N LYS A 55 3.36 -16.35 8.32
CA LYS A 55 3.25 -17.76 8.74
C LYS A 55 2.29 -18.57 7.86
N THR A 56 1.24 -17.94 7.38
CA THR A 56 0.20 -18.60 6.56
C THR A 56 0.41 -18.44 5.06
N GLY A 57 1.49 -17.76 4.62
CA GLY A 57 1.77 -17.49 3.21
C GLY A 57 0.68 -16.65 2.54
N LYS A 58 -0.02 -15.79 3.28
CA LYS A 58 -1.11 -14.97 2.73
C LYS A 58 -0.59 -13.74 2.00
N ALA A 59 -1.13 -13.55 0.80
CA ALA A 59 -1.03 -12.28 0.10
C ALA A 59 -1.53 -11.16 1.02
N ARG A 60 -0.85 -10.01 1.01
CA ARG A 60 -1.21 -8.91 1.89
C ARG A 60 -0.93 -7.56 1.26
N MET A 61 -1.67 -6.58 1.71
CA MET A 61 -1.52 -5.18 1.35
C MET A 61 -1.62 -4.34 2.62
N MET A 62 -0.94 -3.23 2.68
CA MET A 62 -1.05 -2.27 3.78
C MET A 62 -1.73 -0.98 3.29
N VAL A 63 -2.53 -0.38 4.16
CA VAL A 63 -3.16 0.91 3.91
C VAL A 63 -2.86 1.85 5.06
N VAL A 64 -2.20 2.96 4.77
CA VAL A 64 -2.03 4.06 5.72
C VAL A 64 -3.28 4.92 5.66
N ASN A 65 -4.15 4.76 6.66
CA ASN A 65 -5.45 5.43 6.76
C ASN A 65 -5.39 6.67 7.66
N GLN A 66 -6.43 7.49 7.62
CA GLN A 66 -6.54 8.74 8.38
C GLN A 66 -5.51 9.79 7.96
N MET A 67 -5.21 9.87 6.66
CA MET A 67 -4.31 10.89 6.10
C MET A 67 -4.86 12.32 6.24
N ASP A 68 -6.14 12.47 6.56
CA ASP A 68 -6.85 13.72 6.86
C ASP A 68 -6.68 14.20 8.31
N ARG A 69 -6.08 13.41 9.18
CA ARG A 69 -5.88 13.77 10.58
C ARG A 69 -4.76 14.79 10.75
N GLU A 70 -4.93 15.66 11.75
CA GLU A 70 -3.84 16.51 12.22
C GLU A 70 -2.63 15.67 12.64
N ASN A 71 -1.43 16.08 12.23
CA ASN A 71 -0.18 15.35 12.44
C ASN A 71 -0.05 14.01 11.68
N ALA A 72 -0.91 13.73 10.69
CA ALA A 72 -0.69 12.61 9.78
C ALA A 72 0.64 12.77 9.03
N ASN A 73 1.46 11.73 9.02
CA ASN A 73 2.77 11.76 8.38
C ASN A 73 3.08 10.40 7.75
N PHE A 74 2.90 10.33 6.44
CA PHE A 74 3.12 9.11 5.67
C PHE A 74 4.58 8.63 5.72
N ASP A 75 5.53 9.53 5.54
CA ASP A 75 6.96 9.16 5.51
C ASP A 75 7.42 8.59 6.86
N LYS A 76 7.01 9.23 7.96
CA LYS A 76 7.30 8.71 9.30
C LYS A 76 6.68 7.33 9.56
N VAL A 77 5.47 7.09 9.04
CA VAL A 77 4.85 5.76 9.12
C VAL A 77 5.64 4.76 8.30
N MET A 78 6.06 5.12 7.09
CA MET A 78 6.86 4.24 6.23
C MET A 78 8.23 3.91 6.82
N GLU A 79 8.91 4.89 7.42
CA GLU A 79 10.16 4.67 8.17
C GLU A 79 9.97 3.64 9.29
N ALA A 80 8.91 3.80 10.10
CA ALA A 80 8.61 2.88 11.20
C ALA A 80 8.19 1.49 10.70
N VAL A 81 7.48 1.40 9.58
CA VAL A 81 7.07 0.15 8.93
C VAL A 81 8.29 -0.57 8.37
N ASN A 82 9.15 0.13 7.64
CA ASN A 82 10.36 -0.45 7.05
C ASN A 82 11.37 -0.89 8.13
N ALA A 83 11.49 -0.14 9.21
CA ALA A 83 12.34 -0.54 10.35
C ALA A 83 11.88 -1.85 11.01
N LYS A 84 10.56 -2.15 11.00
CA LYS A 84 9.98 -3.36 11.61
C LYS A 84 9.88 -4.55 10.66
N PHE A 85 9.52 -4.31 9.40
CA PHE A 85 9.14 -5.37 8.46
C PHE A 85 10.11 -5.54 7.29
N GLY A 86 11.04 -4.58 7.12
CA GLY A 86 12.07 -4.61 6.08
C GLY A 86 11.62 -3.99 4.75
N PRO A 87 12.48 -4.05 3.73
CA PRO A 87 12.30 -3.37 2.44
C PRO A 87 11.21 -3.99 1.55
N SER A 88 10.72 -5.17 1.91
CA SER A 88 9.62 -5.82 1.19
C SER A 88 8.27 -5.09 1.29
N VAL A 89 8.18 -4.05 2.12
CA VAL A 89 6.98 -3.20 2.26
C VAL A 89 7.19 -1.94 1.44
N VAL A 90 6.58 -1.89 0.25
CA VAL A 90 6.85 -0.86 -0.76
C VAL A 90 5.64 0.03 -1.01
N PRO A 91 5.79 1.36 -0.97
CA PRO A 91 4.72 2.27 -1.33
C PRO A 91 4.41 2.20 -2.83
N ILE A 92 3.14 1.99 -3.16
CA ILE A 92 2.62 2.12 -4.53
C ILE A 92 1.85 3.43 -4.74
N GLN A 93 1.66 4.19 -3.67
CA GLN A 93 1.08 5.52 -3.68
C GLN A 93 1.86 6.46 -2.76
N LEU A 94 2.06 7.70 -3.22
CA LEU A 94 2.64 8.78 -2.43
C LEU A 94 1.57 9.86 -2.22
N PRO A 95 1.21 10.24 -0.98
CA PRO A 95 0.16 11.20 -0.73
C PRO A 95 0.54 12.62 -1.18
N ILE A 96 -0.42 13.34 -1.75
CA ILE A 96 -0.30 14.76 -2.08
C ILE A 96 -1.00 15.55 -0.98
N MET A 97 -0.21 16.36 -0.24
CA MET A 97 -0.70 17.20 0.84
C MET A 97 -0.67 18.67 0.41
N GLU A 98 -1.80 19.36 0.48
CA GLU A 98 -1.88 20.82 0.28
C GLU A 98 -2.38 21.50 1.56
N LYS A 99 -1.58 22.39 2.13
CA LYS A 99 -1.91 23.12 3.37
C LYS A 99 -2.34 22.23 4.55
N GLY A 100 -1.75 21.04 4.64
CA GLY A 100 -2.08 20.04 5.67
C GLY A 100 -3.28 19.14 5.35
N ALA A 101 -3.94 19.34 4.21
CA ALA A 101 -5.04 18.48 3.78
C ALA A 101 -4.55 17.43 2.76
N PHE A 102 -5.03 16.21 2.88
CA PHE A 102 -4.80 15.13 1.91
C PHE A 102 -5.72 15.37 0.71
N VAL A 103 -5.15 15.74 -0.43
CA VAL A 103 -5.91 16.16 -1.62
C VAL A 103 -5.79 15.20 -2.80
N GLY A 104 -4.91 14.23 -2.72
CA GLY A 104 -4.69 13.30 -3.82
C GLY A 104 -3.47 12.41 -3.56
N TYR A 105 -3.06 11.69 -4.58
CA TYR A 105 -1.89 10.82 -4.50
C TYR A 105 -1.15 10.73 -5.85
N VAL A 106 0.12 10.40 -5.79
CA VAL A 106 0.91 9.95 -6.94
C VAL A 106 0.80 8.43 -7.01
N ASP A 107 0.40 7.93 -8.15
CA ASP A 107 0.40 6.50 -8.50
C ASP A 107 1.81 6.14 -8.99
N ILE A 108 2.60 5.50 -8.14
CA ILE A 108 4.02 5.23 -8.39
C ILE A 108 4.21 4.28 -9.57
N PRO A 109 3.52 3.13 -9.67
CA PRO A 109 3.67 2.23 -10.83
C PRO A 109 3.37 2.89 -12.18
N ASN A 110 2.50 3.90 -12.19
CA ASN A 110 2.09 4.61 -13.40
C ASN A 110 2.80 5.94 -13.59
N MET A 111 3.53 6.43 -12.60
CA MET A 111 4.14 7.77 -12.55
C MET A 111 3.15 8.87 -12.98
N THR A 112 1.94 8.79 -12.43
CA THR A 112 0.87 9.76 -12.64
C THR A 112 0.34 10.27 -11.31
N ALA A 113 -0.18 11.49 -11.27
CA ALA A 113 -0.80 12.03 -10.07
C ALA A 113 -2.32 12.16 -10.24
N LYS A 114 -3.05 11.95 -9.16
CA LYS A 114 -4.50 12.09 -9.11
C LYS A 114 -4.90 12.97 -7.95
N LYS A 115 -5.82 13.90 -8.21
CA LYS A 115 -6.40 14.80 -7.22
C LYS A 115 -7.88 14.52 -7.05
N PHE A 116 -8.37 14.56 -5.83
CA PHE A 116 -9.78 14.41 -5.52
C PHE A 116 -10.54 15.71 -5.82
N ASP A 117 -11.67 15.62 -6.51
CA ASP A 117 -12.52 16.76 -6.86
C ASP A 117 -13.91 16.74 -6.19
N GLY A 118 -14.10 15.85 -5.22
CA GLY A 118 -15.37 15.64 -4.52
C GLY A 118 -16.40 14.79 -5.28
N LYS A 119 -16.15 14.47 -6.56
CA LYS A 119 -16.97 13.58 -7.39
C LYS A 119 -16.20 12.35 -7.89
N GLY A 120 -14.89 12.36 -7.71
CA GLY A 120 -14.01 11.29 -8.13
C GLY A 120 -12.54 11.73 -8.13
N GLU A 121 -11.78 11.15 -9.02
CA GLU A 121 -10.35 11.41 -9.19
C GLU A 121 -10.11 12.09 -10.55
N LYS A 122 -9.28 13.12 -10.56
CA LYS A 122 -8.84 13.80 -11.78
C LYS A 122 -7.33 13.68 -11.92
N GLU A 123 -6.88 13.27 -13.08
CA GLU A 123 -5.44 13.23 -13.39
C GLU A 123 -4.84 14.64 -13.39
N MET A 124 -3.62 14.72 -12.89
CA MET A 124 -2.78 15.91 -12.90
C MET A 124 -1.31 15.53 -13.09
N GLN A 125 -0.47 16.51 -13.37
CA GLN A 125 0.98 16.31 -13.35
C GLN A 125 1.47 16.12 -11.92
N ILE A 126 2.53 15.34 -11.75
CA ILE A 126 3.17 15.16 -10.45
C ILE A 126 3.68 16.53 -10.00
N PRO A 127 3.36 16.98 -8.78
CA PRO A 127 3.89 18.22 -8.25
C PRO A 127 5.43 18.19 -8.22
N ALA A 128 6.10 19.24 -8.69
CA ALA A 128 7.55 19.31 -8.78
C ALA A 128 8.27 18.99 -7.44
N ALA A 129 7.65 19.33 -6.31
CA ALA A 129 8.18 19.00 -4.99
C ALA A 129 8.17 17.50 -4.67
N LEU A 130 7.39 16.69 -5.37
CA LEU A 130 7.25 15.25 -5.16
C LEU A 130 7.93 14.41 -6.25
N GLU A 131 8.38 15.01 -7.36
CA GLU A 131 8.98 14.30 -8.48
C GLU A 131 10.19 13.46 -8.05
N GLY A 132 11.14 14.05 -7.32
CA GLY A 132 12.32 13.34 -6.83
C GLY A 132 11.95 12.17 -5.92
N ARG A 133 11.00 12.39 -5.00
CA ARG A 133 10.55 11.32 -4.10
C ARG A 133 9.77 10.23 -4.83
N ALA A 134 8.96 10.58 -5.81
CA ALA A 134 8.24 9.62 -6.65
C ALA A 134 9.21 8.76 -7.46
N GLN A 135 10.29 9.36 -7.98
CA GLN A 135 11.34 8.64 -8.70
C GLN A 135 12.09 7.65 -7.80
N GLU A 136 12.49 8.06 -6.60
CA GLU A 136 13.11 7.14 -5.62
C GLU A 136 12.20 5.95 -5.29
N LEU A 137 10.91 6.20 -5.10
CA LEU A 137 9.94 5.14 -4.82
C LEU A 137 9.71 4.23 -6.02
N TYR A 138 9.75 4.78 -7.24
CA TYR A 138 9.64 4.00 -8.46
C TYR A 138 10.82 3.05 -8.64
N GLU A 139 12.04 3.51 -8.36
CA GLU A 139 13.26 2.69 -8.40
C GLU A 139 13.19 1.56 -7.36
N ALA A 140 12.84 1.88 -6.10
CA ALA A 140 12.67 0.87 -5.06
C ALA A 140 11.57 -0.16 -5.40
N LEU A 141 10.49 0.29 -6.05
CA LEU A 141 9.42 -0.57 -6.52
C LEU A 141 9.87 -1.50 -7.64
N THR A 142 10.70 -0.99 -8.57
CA THR A 142 11.27 -1.75 -9.67
C THR A 142 12.22 -2.83 -9.16
N GLU A 143 13.08 -2.50 -8.19
CA GLU A 143 13.96 -3.48 -7.53
C GLU A 143 13.14 -4.58 -6.84
N ALA A 144 12.13 -4.21 -6.06
CA ALA A 144 11.28 -5.18 -5.40
C ALA A 144 10.51 -6.08 -6.40
N ALA A 145 10.07 -5.53 -7.54
CA ALA A 145 9.42 -6.30 -8.60
C ALA A 145 10.39 -7.27 -9.30
N ALA A 146 11.63 -6.84 -9.52
CA ALA A 146 12.69 -7.68 -10.08
C ALA A 146 13.02 -8.87 -9.16
N GLU A 147 13.12 -8.62 -7.84
CA GLU A 147 13.40 -9.68 -6.84
C GLU A 147 12.32 -10.78 -6.77
N ALA A 148 11.11 -10.52 -7.28
CA ALA A 148 10.02 -11.47 -7.24
C ALA A 148 10.09 -12.59 -8.30
N ASP A 149 10.95 -12.45 -9.34
CA ASP A 149 11.06 -13.39 -10.43
C ASP A 149 12.49 -13.44 -10.99
N GLU A 150 13.06 -14.65 -11.17
CA GLU A 150 14.46 -14.81 -11.63
C GLU A 150 14.68 -14.19 -13.02
N ALA A 151 13.72 -14.32 -13.93
CA ALA A 151 13.88 -13.78 -15.29
C ALA A 151 13.82 -12.24 -15.30
N LEU A 152 12.98 -11.64 -14.43
CA LEU A 152 12.94 -10.20 -14.27
C LEU A 152 14.22 -9.67 -13.60
N MET A 153 14.77 -10.43 -12.66
CA MET A 153 16.02 -10.10 -12.00
C MET A 153 17.20 -10.13 -12.99
N GLU A 154 17.33 -11.20 -13.79
CA GLU A 154 18.37 -11.28 -14.83
C GLU A 154 18.28 -10.11 -15.80
N LYS A 155 17.07 -9.83 -16.30
CA LYS A 155 16.84 -8.70 -17.21
C LYS A 155 17.20 -7.35 -16.58
N TYR A 156 16.82 -7.14 -15.31
CA TYR A 156 17.14 -5.89 -14.60
C TYR A 156 18.66 -5.71 -14.43
N PHE A 157 19.42 -6.79 -14.21
CA PHE A 157 20.89 -6.73 -14.15
C PHE A 157 21.53 -6.47 -15.50
N GLU A 158 20.95 -6.99 -16.60
CA GLU A 158 21.51 -6.81 -17.95
C GLU A 158 21.17 -5.45 -18.56
N GLU A 159 19.92 -5.01 -18.45
CA GLU A 159 19.38 -3.81 -19.11
C GLU A 159 19.35 -2.57 -18.18
N GLY A 160 19.36 -2.78 -16.85
CA GLY A 160 19.28 -1.71 -15.84
C GLY A 160 17.88 -1.14 -15.63
N GLU A 161 16.89 -1.59 -16.41
CA GLU A 161 15.50 -1.12 -16.33
C GLU A 161 14.50 -2.24 -16.67
N LEU A 162 13.28 -2.10 -16.17
CA LEU A 162 12.15 -2.95 -16.52
C LEU A 162 11.04 -2.11 -17.14
N SER A 163 10.34 -2.67 -18.10
CA SER A 163 9.13 -2.05 -18.64
C SER A 163 8.03 -2.00 -17.56
N ARG A 164 7.10 -1.07 -17.71
CA ARG A 164 5.95 -0.93 -16.81
C ARG A 164 5.16 -2.26 -16.65
N GLU A 165 4.96 -2.98 -17.74
CA GLU A 165 4.22 -4.25 -17.72
C GLU A 165 4.97 -5.33 -16.92
N GLU A 166 6.29 -5.36 -17.02
CA GLU A 166 7.14 -6.26 -16.25
C GLU A 166 7.13 -5.91 -14.76
N ILE A 167 7.21 -4.63 -14.42
CA ILE A 167 7.08 -4.16 -13.02
C ILE A 167 5.73 -4.60 -12.44
N LEU A 168 4.62 -4.40 -13.15
CA LEU A 168 3.30 -4.81 -12.69
C LEU A 168 3.18 -6.33 -12.55
N THR A 169 3.81 -7.08 -13.44
CA THR A 169 3.85 -8.55 -13.38
C THR A 169 4.64 -9.02 -12.18
N GLY A 170 5.85 -8.50 -11.97
CA GLY A 170 6.69 -8.81 -10.80
C GLY A 170 6.01 -8.45 -9.48
N LEU A 171 5.38 -7.27 -9.39
CA LEU A 171 4.59 -6.87 -8.23
C LEU A 171 3.43 -7.83 -7.97
N SER A 172 2.68 -8.20 -9.00
CA SER A 172 1.56 -9.14 -8.88
C SER A 172 2.02 -10.51 -8.36
N LEU A 173 3.12 -11.00 -8.89
CA LEU A 173 3.73 -12.26 -8.46
C LEU A 173 4.20 -12.17 -7.01
N GLY A 174 5.00 -11.15 -6.67
CA GLY A 174 5.53 -10.95 -5.33
C GLY A 174 4.46 -10.75 -4.25
N VAL A 175 3.35 -10.08 -4.60
CA VAL A 175 2.18 -9.95 -3.71
C VAL A 175 1.49 -11.30 -3.53
N LYS A 176 1.29 -12.06 -4.62
CA LYS A 176 0.65 -13.38 -4.58
C LYS A 176 1.43 -14.36 -3.72
N GLU A 177 2.74 -14.34 -3.83
CA GLU A 177 3.64 -15.19 -3.04
C GLU A 177 3.87 -14.67 -1.62
N GLY A 178 3.38 -13.47 -1.33
CA GLY A 178 3.50 -12.85 -0.02
C GLY A 178 4.92 -12.35 0.31
N VAL A 179 5.78 -12.16 -0.67
CA VAL A 179 7.12 -11.58 -0.51
C VAL A 179 7.09 -10.06 -0.56
N ILE A 180 6.21 -9.47 -1.36
CA ILE A 180 5.98 -8.02 -1.43
C ILE A 180 4.70 -7.65 -0.66
N THR A 181 4.74 -6.52 0.03
CA THR A 181 3.59 -5.91 0.69
C THR A 181 3.42 -4.49 0.15
N PRO A 182 2.53 -4.25 -0.82
CA PRO A 182 2.28 -2.91 -1.33
C PRO A 182 1.57 -2.04 -0.30
N VAL A 183 1.89 -0.75 -0.29
CA VAL A 183 1.29 0.23 0.62
C VAL A 183 0.56 1.30 -0.16
N CYS A 184 -0.72 1.51 0.18
CA CYS A 184 -1.53 2.64 -0.27
C CYS A 184 -1.74 3.65 0.85
N CYS A 185 -2.16 4.85 0.48
CA CYS A 185 -2.62 5.87 1.42
C CYS A 185 -4.10 6.21 1.18
N CYS A 186 -4.86 6.44 2.25
CA CYS A 186 -6.26 6.83 2.15
C CYS A 186 -6.74 7.68 3.32
N CYS A 187 -7.92 8.26 3.13
CA CYS A 187 -8.73 8.80 4.22
C CYS A 187 -10.22 8.53 3.96
N LEU A 188 -11.02 8.61 5.01
CA LEU A 188 -12.44 8.26 4.93
C LEU A 188 -13.26 9.25 4.08
N LEU A 189 -12.86 10.53 4.06
CA LEU A 189 -13.62 11.61 3.41
C LEU A 189 -13.66 11.51 1.88
N TYR A 190 -12.67 10.86 1.25
CA TYR A 190 -12.56 10.80 -0.21
C TYR A 190 -12.81 9.40 -0.78
N THR A 191 -12.84 8.38 0.06
CA THR A 191 -12.98 6.99 -0.36
C THR A 191 -14.36 6.38 -0.12
N SER A 192 -15.22 7.05 0.67
CA SER A 192 -16.61 6.63 0.90
C SER A 192 -17.49 7.83 1.24
N PRO A 193 -18.61 8.07 0.54
CA PRO A 193 -19.65 8.91 1.07
C PRO A 193 -20.14 8.23 2.36
N SER A 194 -19.82 8.85 3.50
CA SER A 194 -20.28 8.36 4.79
C SER A 194 -21.80 8.44 4.85
N PRO A 195 -22.53 7.37 5.18
CA PRO A 195 -23.96 7.46 5.43
C PRO A 195 -24.26 8.05 6.82
N ARG A 196 -23.36 8.82 7.41
CA ARG A 196 -23.48 9.38 8.76
C ARG A 196 -23.76 10.89 8.81
N ASP A 197 -24.33 11.45 7.74
CA ASP A 197 -24.91 12.80 7.75
C ASP A 197 -26.42 12.72 7.63
#